data_bd28c6643367783b62ee5b17faf34913
#
_entry.id   bd28c6643367783b62ee5b17faf34913
#
_cell.length_a   1.000
_cell.length_b   1.000
_cell.length_c   1.000
_cell.angle_alpha   90.00
_cell.angle_beta   90.00
_cell.angle_gamma   90.00
#
_symmetry.space_group_name_H-M   'P 1'
#
loop_
_entity.id
_entity.type
_entity.pdbx_description
1 polymer ?
#
loop_
_entity_poly.entity_id
_entity_poly.type
_entity_poly.pdbx_seq_one_letter_code
_entity_poly.pdbx_strand_id
1 'polypeptide(L)'
;MALLKDEVSEVKYKTFFQPVIPAFANNDLLILTTPDAFSQEQITPMIPLIRNCISVAIGKELDVKVELPDSSLTLDMIHQHSSSTPPVTSESSVSQLNSAYTFDSFIVGAGNRFAHAACVSVADGGKQYNPIFLYGGSGLGKTHLMHAVGNAVKAKMPTKKVVYVNCERFVNEFIATIQSGKYDDFREKYRNADFLLIDDIQFLERKEQTQVEFFHTFNELYESGKMILMTCDKPPQSLSSLEERLRSRFSSGLIVDIQPADYETRIAILNRRMQDEHINLSDDIVDYIASNFASNIRELDGAFKTVVAYCFLANSFTLDDAKIALKDMIAPKQAKQVTPDIIVEVVARAYNITVNDIMSNKRSKDIIVPRQICMFLCRSELNMTYPKIGEFFGGKDHSTVLHACNKIELELKDSNSETSIRIDSIKKRLFN
;
A
#
# COMPACT_ATOMS: atom_id res chain seq x y z
N MET A 1 -8.17 14.24 31.82
CA MET A 1 -8.03 12.76 31.87
C MET A 1 -8.24 12.18 33.27
N ALA A 2 -7.67 12.74 34.35
CA ALA A 2 -7.93 12.24 35.73
C ALA A 2 -9.44 12.29 36.09
N LEU A 3 -10.11 13.42 35.90
CA LEU A 3 -11.54 13.58 36.15
C LEU A 3 -12.44 12.65 35.34
N LEU A 4 -12.06 12.36 34.09
CA LEU A 4 -12.81 11.39 33.25
C LEU A 4 -12.71 9.96 33.79
N LYS A 5 -11.62 9.60 34.46
CA LYS A 5 -11.45 8.28 35.06
C LYS A 5 -12.41 8.02 36.20
N ASP A 6 -12.84 9.06 36.90
CA ASP A 6 -13.79 8.95 38.02
C ASP A 6 -15.24 8.91 37.55
N GLU A 7 -15.53 9.40 36.32
CA GLU A 7 -16.89 9.49 35.76
C GLU A 7 -17.27 8.33 34.83
N VAL A 8 -16.30 7.49 34.43
CA VAL A 8 -16.55 6.34 33.56
C VAL A 8 -16.01 5.06 34.19
N SER A 9 -16.57 3.88 33.81
CA SER A 9 -16.06 2.62 34.34
C SER A 9 -14.59 2.39 33.90
N GLU A 10 -13.81 1.75 34.77
CA GLU A 10 -12.39 1.49 34.53
C GLU A 10 -12.12 0.78 33.18
N VAL A 11 -13.01 -0.13 32.79
CA VAL A 11 -12.93 -0.83 31.51
C VAL A 11 -13.12 0.14 30.34
N LYS A 12 -14.14 0.99 30.38
CA LYS A 12 -14.37 2.01 29.33
C LYS A 12 -13.24 3.01 29.26
N TYR A 13 -12.71 3.42 30.41
CA TYR A 13 -11.58 4.35 30.43
C TYR A 13 -10.34 3.76 29.74
N LYS A 14 -9.94 2.54 30.14
CA LYS A 14 -8.76 1.88 29.55
C LYS A 14 -8.91 1.56 28.06
N THR A 15 -10.12 1.17 27.65
CA THR A 15 -10.35 0.74 26.27
C THR A 15 -10.50 1.90 25.30
N PHE A 16 -11.23 2.95 25.68
CA PHE A 16 -11.60 4.02 24.74
C PHE A 16 -10.91 5.36 25.02
N PHE A 17 -10.71 5.74 26.28
CA PHE A 17 -10.17 7.07 26.63
C PHE A 17 -8.66 7.09 26.77
N GLN A 18 -8.04 6.02 27.23
CA GLN A 18 -6.58 5.95 27.42
C GLN A 18 -5.82 6.07 26.10
N PRO A 19 -6.29 5.48 24.96
CA PRO A 19 -5.62 5.62 23.66
C PRO A 19 -5.86 6.96 22.97
N VAL A 20 -6.73 7.83 23.48
CA VAL A 20 -7.06 9.12 22.87
C VAL A 20 -5.92 10.10 23.03
N ILE A 21 -5.51 10.72 21.94
CA ILE A 21 -4.44 11.71 21.90
C ILE A 21 -5.03 13.09 21.57
N PRO A 22 -4.71 14.16 22.32
CA PRO A 22 -5.08 15.50 21.90
C PRO A 22 -4.26 15.91 20.67
N ALA A 23 -4.92 16.12 19.54
CA ALA A 23 -4.29 16.52 18.29
C ALA A 23 -4.14 18.03 18.16
N PHE A 24 -5.10 18.79 18.69
CA PHE A 24 -5.09 20.24 18.64
C PHE A 24 -5.86 20.82 19.83
N ALA A 25 -5.36 21.91 20.38
CA ALA A 25 -6.07 22.68 21.41
C ALA A 25 -5.78 24.18 21.24
N ASN A 26 -6.84 24.98 21.20
CA ASN A 26 -6.76 26.44 21.28
C ASN A 26 -7.71 26.96 22.36
N ASN A 27 -7.96 28.29 22.38
CA ASN A 27 -8.81 28.91 23.38
C ASN A 27 -10.29 28.49 23.33
N ASP A 28 -10.79 27.95 22.24
CA ASP A 28 -12.21 27.66 22.02
C ASP A 28 -12.51 26.24 21.56
N LEU A 29 -11.50 25.48 21.09
CA LEU A 29 -11.66 24.16 20.52
C LEU A 29 -10.56 23.20 20.99
N LEU A 30 -10.97 21.98 21.34
CA LEU A 30 -10.09 20.83 21.56
C LEU A 30 -10.44 19.71 20.55
N ILE A 31 -9.46 19.26 19.77
CA ILE A 31 -9.60 18.10 18.89
C ILE A 31 -8.88 16.91 19.51
N LEU A 32 -9.60 15.83 19.67
CA LEU A 32 -9.11 14.54 20.17
C LEU A 32 -9.07 13.54 19.02
N THR A 33 -7.96 12.83 18.85
CA THR A 33 -7.86 11.73 17.89
C THR A 33 -8.01 10.39 18.57
N THR A 34 -8.74 9.49 17.92
CA THR A 34 -8.99 8.11 18.34
C THR A 34 -8.29 7.14 17.39
N PRO A 35 -7.79 5.98 17.87
CA PRO A 35 -7.03 5.04 17.05
C PRO A 35 -7.83 4.43 15.87
N ASP A 36 -9.15 4.35 15.99
CA ASP A 36 -10.03 3.71 15.03
C ASP A 36 -11.47 4.27 15.06
N ALA A 37 -12.26 3.96 14.00
CA ALA A 37 -13.64 4.43 13.85
C ALA A 37 -14.58 3.88 14.93
N PHE A 38 -14.33 2.68 15.47
CA PHE A 38 -15.13 2.11 16.53
C PHE A 38 -14.97 2.90 17.85
N SER A 39 -13.74 3.25 18.20
CA SER A 39 -13.43 4.11 19.35
C SER A 39 -14.06 5.50 19.19
N GLN A 40 -14.03 6.07 17.98
CA GLN A 40 -14.70 7.34 17.67
C GLN A 40 -16.22 7.26 17.92
N GLU A 41 -16.88 6.20 17.44
CA GLU A 41 -18.31 6.00 17.60
C GLU A 41 -18.71 5.85 19.09
N GLN A 42 -17.85 5.20 19.91
CA GLN A 42 -18.10 5.02 21.35
C GLN A 42 -17.83 6.29 22.18
N ILE A 43 -16.91 7.17 21.76
CA ILE A 43 -16.56 8.40 22.47
C ILE A 43 -17.48 9.58 22.08
N THR A 44 -17.94 9.63 20.83
CA THR A 44 -18.78 10.75 20.34
C THR A 44 -20.00 11.03 21.21
N PRO A 45 -20.78 10.04 21.72
CA PRO A 45 -21.89 10.29 22.64
C PRO A 45 -21.46 10.87 23.99
N MET A 46 -20.17 10.75 24.34
CA MET A 46 -19.60 11.17 25.62
C MET A 46 -18.95 12.56 25.54
N ILE A 47 -18.99 13.24 24.40
CA ILE A 47 -18.46 14.62 24.21
C ILE A 47 -18.99 15.60 25.27
N PRO A 48 -20.29 15.60 25.65
CA PRO A 48 -20.77 16.49 26.71
C PRO A 48 -20.09 16.25 28.07
N LEU A 49 -19.80 14.99 28.41
CA LEU A 49 -19.08 14.63 29.64
C LEU A 49 -17.64 15.12 29.58
N ILE A 50 -16.97 14.93 28.45
CA ILE A 50 -15.57 15.41 28.23
C ILE A 50 -15.52 16.92 28.36
N ARG A 51 -16.48 17.64 27.75
CA ARG A 51 -16.58 19.12 27.84
C ARG A 51 -16.76 19.59 29.27
N ASN A 52 -17.62 18.93 30.05
CA ASN A 52 -17.83 19.26 31.47
C ASN A 52 -16.54 19.03 32.30
N CYS A 53 -15.88 17.89 32.13
CA CYS A 53 -14.61 17.60 32.80
C CYS A 53 -13.53 18.64 32.47
N ILE A 54 -13.48 19.11 31.23
CA ILE A 54 -12.54 20.16 30.79
C ILE A 54 -12.90 21.49 31.41
N SER A 55 -14.16 21.88 31.42
CA SER A 55 -14.65 23.10 32.03
C SER A 55 -14.30 23.16 33.51
N VAL A 56 -14.46 22.06 34.24
CA VAL A 56 -14.08 21.95 35.67
C VAL A 56 -12.57 22.01 35.85
N ALA A 57 -11.77 21.42 34.94
CA ALA A 57 -10.31 21.36 35.06
C ALA A 57 -9.60 22.70 34.72
N ILE A 58 -10.13 23.46 33.75
CA ILE A 58 -9.46 24.64 33.16
C ILE A 58 -10.23 25.92 33.51
N GLY A 59 -11.47 25.84 34.01
CA GLY A 59 -12.32 26.98 34.32
C GLY A 59 -12.88 27.70 33.09
N LYS A 60 -12.86 27.05 31.91
CA LYS A 60 -13.31 27.61 30.64
C LYS A 60 -14.04 26.51 29.81
N GLU A 61 -15.11 26.88 29.14
CA GLU A 61 -15.79 26.01 28.20
C GLU A 61 -15.00 25.97 26.89
N LEU A 62 -14.65 24.75 26.43
CA LEU A 62 -14.05 24.49 25.14
C LEU A 62 -15.00 23.60 24.34
N ASP A 63 -15.11 23.84 23.03
CA ASP A 63 -15.75 22.90 22.14
C ASP A 63 -14.84 21.67 21.96
N VAL A 64 -15.44 20.47 21.86
CA VAL A 64 -14.68 19.22 21.76
C VAL A 64 -15.13 18.49 20.52
N LYS A 65 -14.16 18.11 19.67
CA LYS A 65 -14.36 17.26 18.51
C LYS A 65 -13.51 16.00 18.63
N VAL A 66 -14.04 14.89 18.12
CA VAL A 66 -13.37 13.59 18.11
C VAL A 66 -13.22 13.14 16.66
N GLU A 67 -11.99 12.95 16.22
CA GLU A 67 -11.65 12.67 14.82
C GLU A 67 -10.71 11.47 14.69
N LEU A 68 -10.63 10.90 13.49
CA LEU A 68 -9.65 9.87 13.15
C LEU A 68 -8.31 10.51 12.77
N PRO A 69 -7.16 9.81 12.92
CA PRO A 69 -5.84 10.35 12.64
C PRO A 69 -5.64 10.88 11.21
N ASP A 70 -6.41 10.37 10.25
CA ASP A 70 -6.34 10.72 8.82
C ASP A 70 -7.44 11.67 8.34
N SER A 71 -8.23 12.26 9.24
CA SER A 71 -9.24 13.22 8.82
C SER A 71 -8.58 14.54 8.38
N SER A 72 -8.75 14.89 7.12
CA SER A 72 -8.19 16.11 6.48
C SER A 72 -8.61 17.44 7.17
N LEU A 73 -9.59 17.38 8.05
CA LEU A 73 -10.11 18.55 8.80
C LEU A 73 -9.16 19.08 9.87
N THR A 74 -8.24 18.24 10.38
CA THR A 74 -7.28 18.65 11.43
C THR A 74 -6.24 19.64 10.91
N LEU A 75 -5.87 19.57 9.64
CA LEU A 75 -4.87 20.44 9.02
C LEU A 75 -5.43 21.81 8.62
N ASP A 76 -6.68 21.87 8.16
CA ASP A 76 -7.31 23.12 7.73
C ASP A 76 -7.65 24.06 8.91
N MET A 77 -7.92 23.50 10.10
CA MET A 77 -8.26 24.29 11.29
C MET A 77 -7.02 24.87 11.99
N ILE A 78 -5.87 24.25 11.88
CA ILE A 78 -4.60 24.75 12.42
C ILE A 78 -4.15 26.03 11.69
N HIS A 79 -4.50 26.17 10.40
CA HIS A 79 -4.10 27.30 9.57
C HIS A 79 -5.06 28.51 9.63
N GLN A 80 -6.27 28.36 10.18
CA GLN A 80 -7.26 29.45 10.19
C GLN A 80 -7.16 30.42 11.38
N HIS A 81 -6.34 30.15 12.41
CA HIS A 81 -6.34 30.94 13.65
C HIS A 81 -5.00 31.59 14.00
N SER A 82 -4.02 31.61 13.12
CA SER A 82 -2.81 32.41 13.32
C SER A 82 -2.65 33.46 12.22
N SER A 83 -2.88 34.71 12.58
CA SER A 83 -2.53 35.95 11.90
C SER A 83 -3.55 36.61 10.96
N SER A 84 -4.01 37.76 11.42
CA SER A 84 -4.56 38.88 10.62
C SER A 84 -3.50 39.41 9.64
N THR A 85 -3.63 39.20 8.36
CA THR A 85 -3.15 40.03 7.23
C THR A 85 -3.78 39.60 5.91
N PRO A 86 -3.82 40.42 4.85
CA PRO A 86 -4.94 40.52 3.91
C PRO A 86 -4.98 39.43 2.83
N PRO A 87 -6.05 39.36 2.01
CA PRO A 87 -6.46 38.17 1.28
C PRO A 87 -5.50 37.81 0.15
N VAL A 88 -4.90 36.65 0.22
CA VAL A 88 -4.21 36.03 -0.88
C VAL A 88 -5.12 34.92 -1.43
N THR A 89 -5.41 35.06 -2.70
CA THR A 89 -6.06 34.16 -3.64
C THR A 89 -6.11 32.68 -3.24
N SER A 90 -7.31 32.12 -3.38
CA SER A 90 -7.64 30.69 -3.31
C SER A 90 -6.66 29.82 -4.10
N GLU A 91 -5.65 29.27 -3.44
CA GLU A 91 -4.88 28.15 -4.00
C GLU A 91 -5.61 26.84 -3.71
N SER A 92 -6.10 26.27 -4.79
CA SER A 92 -6.62 24.91 -4.89
C SER A 92 -5.70 23.89 -4.20
N SER A 93 -6.28 22.98 -3.45
CA SER A 93 -5.64 21.85 -2.74
C SER A 93 -4.81 20.96 -3.69
N VAL A 94 -3.60 21.42 -4.02
CA VAL A 94 -2.58 20.61 -4.68
C VAL A 94 -2.07 19.62 -3.64
N SER A 95 -2.08 18.31 -3.92
CA SER A 95 -1.55 17.29 -3.02
C SER A 95 -0.12 17.64 -2.63
N GLN A 96 0.12 17.84 -1.34
CA GLN A 96 1.41 18.34 -0.85
C GLN A 96 2.49 17.27 -1.01
N LEU A 97 3.64 17.68 -1.53
CA LEU A 97 4.84 16.87 -1.48
C LEU A 97 5.28 16.68 -0.02
N ASN A 98 5.67 15.45 0.33
CA ASN A 98 6.25 15.21 1.64
C ASN A 98 7.69 15.78 1.66
N SER A 99 7.92 16.80 2.47
CA SER A 99 9.22 17.48 2.59
C SER A 99 10.34 16.61 3.17
N ALA A 100 10.00 15.54 3.90
CA ALA A 100 10.98 14.60 4.44
C ALA A 100 11.60 13.70 3.36
N TYR A 101 10.94 13.56 2.20
CA TYR A 101 11.44 12.74 1.10
C TYR A 101 12.31 13.57 0.16
N THR A 102 13.61 13.53 0.39
CA THR A 102 14.63 14.23 -0.39
C THR A 102 15.63 13.24 -0.97
N PHE A 103 16.47 13.69 -1.92
CA PHE A 103 17.57 12.87 -2.39
C PHE A 103 18.63 12.61 -1.30
N ASP A 104 18.83 13.53 -0.37
CA ASP A 104 19.78 13.39 0.74
C ASP A 104 19.31 12.36 1.79
N SER A 105 17.99 12.19 1.96
CA SER A 105 17.43 11.18 2.86
C SER A 105 17.27 9.81 2.17
N PHE A 106 17.49 9.73 0.86
CA PHE A 106 17.39 8.48 0.11
C PHE A 106 18.70 7.72 0.11
N ILE A 107 18.71 6.50 0.62
CA ILE A 107 19.93 5.66 0.64
C ILE A 107 20.10 4.96 -0.71
N VAL A 108 21.21 5.25 -1.37
CA VAL A 108 21.55 4.71 -2.68
C VAL A 108 22.33 3.41 -2.54
N GLY A 109 21.83 2.35 -3.16
CA GLY A 109 22.47 1.04 -3.26
C GLY A 109 22.49 0.50 -4.69
N ALA A 110 22.98 -0.72 -4.89
CA ALA A 110 23.09 -1.32 -6.22
C ALA A 110 21.73 -1.44 -6.92
N GLY A 111 20.67 -1.80 -6.18
CA GLY A 111 19.32 -2.01 -6.72
C GLY A 111 18.53 -0.75 -7.10
N ASN A 112 18.98 0.44 -6.70
CA ASN A 112 18.25 1.68 -6.94
C ASN A 112 19.10 2.83 -7.53
N ARG A 113 20.41 2.63 -7.72
CA ARG A 113 21.35 3.66 -8.19
C ARG A 113 20.94 4.28 -9.52
N PHE A 114 20.48 3.45 -10.45
CA PHE A 114 20.06 3.95 -11.76
C PHE A 114 18.79 4.78 -11.67
N ALA A 115 17.80 4.35 -10.87
CA ALA A 115 16.58 5.10 -10.61
C ALA A 115 16.88 6.45 -9.94
N HIS A 116 17.75 6.45 -8.93
CA HIS A 116 18.19 7.67 -8.27
C HIS A 116 18.86 8.64 -9.25
N ALA A 117 19.83 8.18 -10.06
CA ALA A 117 20.53 9.02 -11.03
C ALA A 117 19.58 9.60 -12.09
N ALA A 118 18.62 8.82 -12.59
CA ALA A 118 17.60 9.28 -13.52
C ALA A 118 16.72 10.38 -12.90
N CYS A 119 16.29 10.20 -11.66
CA CYS A 119 15.49 11.18 -10.92
C CYS A 119 16.25 12.48 -10.64
N VAL A 120 17.53 12.39 -10.26
CA VAL A 120 18.40 13.58 -10.08
C VAL A 120 18.55 14.35 -11.40
N SER A 121 18.82 13.66 -12.52
CA SER A 121 18.92 14.29 -13.83
C SER A 121 17.66 15.07 -14.22
N VAL A 122 16.48 14.52 -13.93
CA VAL A 122 15.20 15.20 -14.17
C VAL A 122 15.03 16.42 -13.28
N ALA A 123 15.38 16.31 -12.00
CA ALA A 123 15.31 17.42 -11.05
C ALA A 123 16.27 18.57 -11.42
N ASP A 124 17.33 18.28 -12.19
CA ASP A 124 18.28 19.26 -12.75
C ASP A 124 17.82 19.84 -14.10
N GLY A 125 16.62 19.48 -14.57
CA GLY A 125 16.04 19.98 -15.82
C GLY A 125 16.36 19.14 -17.06
N GLY A 126 16.89 17.93 -16.88
CA GLY A 126 17.13 16.98 -17.97
C GLY A 126 15.82 16.49 -18.59
N LYS A 127 15.59 16.82 -19.88
CA LYS A 127 14.34 16.44 -20.60
C LYS A 127 14.48 15.21 -21.48
N GLN A 128 15.68 14.67 -21.62
CA GLN A 128 16.01 13.57 -22.53
C GLN A 128 15.33 12.23 -22.15
N TYR A 129 14.85 12.10 -20.91
CA TYR A 129 14.28 10.88 -20.38
C TYR A 129 12.75 10.98 -20.15
N ASN A 130 12.05 11.83 -20.90
CA ASN A 130 10.63 12.03 -20.75
C ASN A 130 9.82 11.08 -21.64
N PRO A 131 8.82 10.34 -21.10
CA PRO A 131 8.49 10.18 -19.68
C PRO A 131 9.49 9.30 -18.93
N ILE A 132 9.50 9.38 -17.58
CA ILE A 132 10.15 8.38 -16.73
C ILE A 132 9.08 7.48 -16.15
N PHE A 133 9.33 6.17 -16.23
CA PHE A 133 8.49 5.13 -15.63
C PHE A 133 9.32 4.31 -14.64
N LEU A 134 9.12 4.57 -13.32
CA LEU A 134 9.77 3.83 -12.25
C LEU A 134 8.90 2.63 -11.88
N TYR A 135 9.44 1.42 -11.91
CA TYR A 135 8.70 0.26 -11.47
C TYR A 135 9.50 -0.59 -10.50
N GLY A 136 8.79 -1.45 -9.76
CA GLY A 136 9.39 -2.36 -8.77
C GLY A 136 8.38 -2.70 -7.70
N GLY A 137 8.65 -3.69 -6.87
CA GLY A 137 7.77 -4.14 -5.80
C GLY A 137 7.31 -3.03 -4.86
N SER A 138 6.27 -3.31 -4.07
CA SER A 138 5.78 -2.37 -3.07
C SER A 138 6.86 -2.09 -2.02
N GLY A 139 6.96 -0.83 -1.55
CA GLY A 139 7.87 -0.45 -0.46
C GLY A 139 9.35 -0.36 -0.83
N LEU A 140 9.72 -0.27 -2.12
CA LEU A 140 11.12 -0.14 -2.57
C LEU A 140 11.62 1.32 -2.70
N GLY A 141 10.80 2.31 -2.36
CA GLY A 141 11.22 3.72 -2.38
C GLY A 141 10.80 4.50 -3.63
N LYS A 142 9.94 3.97 -4.51
CA LYS A 142 9.40 4.67 -5.70
C LYS A 142 8.80 6.03 -5.35
N THR A 143 7.87 6.05 -4.42
CA THR A 143 7.21 7.27 -3.92
C THR A 143 8.23 8.25 -3.31
N HIS A 144 9.24 7.76 -2.58
CA HIS A 144 10.30 8.61 -2.04
C HIS A 144 11.06 9.35 -3.15
N LEU A 145 11.53 8.64 -4.18
CA LEU A 145 12.21 9.26 -5.32
C LEU A 145 11.33 10.26 -6.06
N MET A 146 10.05 9.95 -6.24
CA MET A 146 9.09 10.86 -6.86
C MET A 146 8.94 12.17 -6.07
N HIS A 147 8.76 12.10 -4.75
CA HIS A 147 8.71 13.27 -3.89
C HIS A 147 10.05 14.02 -3.87
N ALA A 148 11.17 13.31 -3.87
CA ALA A 148 12.51 13.93 -3.94
C ALA A 148 12.68 14.75 -5.20
N VAL A 149 12.23 14.27 -6.36
CA VAL A 149 12.19 15.05 -7.61
C VAL A 149 11.35 16.31 -7.44
N GLY A 150 10.13 16.17 -6.93
CA GLY A 150 9.22 17.31 -6.75
C GLY A 150 9.78 18.37 -5.80
N ASN A 151 10.36 17.95 -4.67
CA ASN A 151 10.99 18.85 -3.69
C ASN A 151 12.22 19.58 -4.30
N ALA A 152 13.08 18.84 -5.00
CA ALA A 152 14.26 19.40 -5.63
C ALA A 152 13.91 20.41 -6.76
N VAL A 153 12.89 20.08 -7.58
CA VAL A 153 12.38 21.01 -8.61
C VAL A 153 11.83 22.28 -7.99
N LYS A 154 11.01 22.18 -6.93
CA LYS A 154 10.48 23.37 -6.24
C LYS A 154 11.58 24.24 -5.63
N ALA A 155 12.63 23.61 -5.10
CA ALA A 155 13.76 24.34 -4.52
C ALA A 155 14.63 25.03 -5.60
N LYS A 156 14.91 24.35 -6.71
CA LYS A 156 15.80 24.87 -7.78
C LYS A 156 15.06 25.75 -8.79
N MET A 157 13.80 25.48 -9.05
CA MET A 157 12.96 26.13 -10.05
C MET A 157 11.60 26.55 -9.47
N PRO A 158 11.52 27.55 -8.57
CA PRO A 158 10.30 27.91 -7.84
C PRO A 158 9.11 28.33 -8.74
N THR A 159 9.40 28.79 -9.96
CA THR A 159 8.37 29.21 -10.92
C THR A 159 7.69 28.04 -11.64
N LYS A 160 8.22 26.81 -11.51
CA LYS A 160 7.70 25.64 -12.16
C LYS A 160 6.53 25.04 -11.38
N LYS A 161 5.43 24.77 -12.08
CA LYS A 161 4.25 24.13 -11.53
C LYS A 161 4.50 22.61 -11.42
N VAL A 162 4.75 22.14 -10.19
CA VAL A 162 4.89 20.70 -9.89
C VAL A 162 3.55 20.19 -9.34
N VAL A 163 2.97 19.23 -10.03
CA VAL A 163 1.74 18.55 -9.60
C VAL A 163 2.08 17.09 -9.25
N TYR A 164 1.94 16.76 -7.98
CA TYR A 164 2.00 15.37 -7.49
C TYR A 164 0.58 14.87 -7.25
N VAL A 165 0.29 13.65 -7.67
CA VAL A 165 -0.99 13.00 -7.42
C VAL A 165 -0.80 11.48 -7.33
N ASN A 166 -1.46 10.85 -6.36
CA ASN A 166 -1.68 9.40 -6.43
C ASN A 166 -2.75 9.11 -7.49
N CYS A 167 -2.54 8.08 -8.29
CA CYS A 167 -3.41 7.75 -9.41
C CYS A 167 -4.86 7.46 -9.00
N GLU A 168 -5.08 6.85 -7.82
CA GLU A 168 -6.42 6.64 -7.29
C GLU A 168 -7.15 7.98 -7.05
N ARG A 169 -6.45 8.97 -6.52
CA ARG A 169 -6.99 10.33 -6.34
C ARG A 169 -7.30 10.99 -7.70
N PHE A 170 -6.42 10.83 -8.70
CA PHE A 170 -6.68 11.31 -10.07
C PHE A 170 -7.97 10.71 -10.63
N VAL A 171 -8.17 9.40 -10.47
CA VAL A 171 -9.40 8.70 -10.89
C VAL A 171 -10.64 9.28 -10.19
N ASN A 172 -10.57 9.44 -8.86
CA ASN A 172 -11.69 9.95 -8.06
C ASN A 172 -12.03 11.41 -8.40
N GLU A 173 -11.02 12.26 -8.60
CA GLU A 173 -11.22 13.65 -9.03
C GLU A 173 -11.85 13.71 -10.43
N PHE A 174 -11.44 12.84 -11.35
CA PHE A 174 -12.04 12.77 -12.67
C PHE A 174 -13.52 12.32 -12.61
N ILE A 175 -13.85 11.31 -11.80
CA ILE A 175 -15.23 10.86 -11.60
C ILE A 175 -16.10 12.00 -11.03
N ALA A 176 -15.60 12.72 -10.02
CA ALA A 176 -16.29 13.87 -9.46
C ALA A 176 -16.50 15.01 -10.50
N THR A 177 -15.52 15.18 -11.39
CA THR A 177 -15.58 16.13 -12.50
C THR A 177 -16.72 15.80 -13.48
N ILE A 178 -16.91 14.52 -13.83
CA ILE A 178 -18.02 14.06 -14.68
C ILE A 178 -19.38 14.42 -14.04
N GLN A 179 -19.49 14.22 -12.72
CA GLN A 179 -20.74 14.48 -11.99
C GLN A 179 -21.05 15.98 -11.87
N SER A 180 -20.01 16.81 -11.70
CA SER A 180 -20.15 18.26 -11.48
C SER A 180 -20.08 19.09 -12.76
N GLY A 181 -19.65 18.52 -13.89
CA GLY A 181 -19.44 19.23 -15.15
C GLY A 181 -18.22 20.16 -15.18
N LYS A 182 -17.35 20.14 -14.16
CA LYS A 182 -16.19 21.05 -14.03
C LYS A 182 -14.94 20.52 -14.73
N TYR A 183 -15.05 20.21 -16.01
CA TYR A 183 -13.93 19.65 -16.79
C TYR A 183 -12.75 20.61 -16.94
N ASP A 184 -13.01 21.92 -17.01
CA ASP A 184 -11.97 22.92 -17.24
C ASP A 184 -11.04 23.04 -16.03
N ASP A 185 -11.59 23.02 -14.80
CA ASP A 185 -10.79 23.06 -13.56
C ASP A 185 -9.84 21.84 -13.46
N PHE A 186 -10.35 20.65 -13.82
CA PHE A 186 -9.56 19.42 -13.82
C PHE A 186 -8.42 19.49 -14.86
N ARG A 187 -8.74 19.93 -16.07
CA ARG A 187 -7.77 20.08 -17.16
C ARG A 187 -6.72 21.13 -16.81
N GLU A 188 -7.13 22.28 -16.29
CA GLU A 188 -6.23 23.35 -15.87
C GLU A 188 -5.25 22.87 -14.79
N LYS A 189 -5.72 22.08 -13.84
CA LYS A 189 -4.89 21.52 -12.78
C LYS A 189 -3.78 20.63 -13.34
N TYR A 190 -4.14 19.65 -14.17
CA TYR A 190 -3.23 18.60 -14.61
C TYR A 190 -2.46 18.91 -15.89
N ARG A 191 -3.10 19.55 -16.89
CA ARG A 191 -2.50 19.82 -18.18
C ARG A 191 -1.57 21.05 -18.18
N ASN A 192 -1.72 21.94 -17.19
CA ASN A 192 -0.83 23.11 -17.02
C ASN A 192 0.37 22.81 -16.09
N ALA A 193 0.62 21.57 -15.72
CA ALA A 193 1.77 21.20 -14.94
C ALA A 193 3.06 21.29 -15.78
N ASP A 194 4.16 21.83 -15.21
CA ASP A 194 5.50 21.69 -15.81
C ASP A 194 6.09 20.32 -15.50
N PHE A 195 5.77 19.78 -14.31
CA PHE A 195 6.13 18.44 -13.85
C PHE A 195 4.87 17.75 -13.34
N LEU A 196 4.44 16.68 -14.01
CA LEU A 196 3.39 15.78 -13.53
C LEU A 196 4.03 14.55 -12.90
N LEU A 197 3.83 14.40 -11.60
CA LEU A 197 4.30 13.26 -10.81
C LEU A 197 3.07 12.43 -10.43
N ILE A 198 2.93 11.25 -11.02
CA ILE A 198 1.76 10.39 -10.77
C ILE A 198 2.20 9.05 -10.16
N ASP A 199 1.73 8.79 -8.96
CA ASP A 199 2.11 7.61 -8.17
C ASP A 199 1.10 6.49 -8.38
N ASP A 200 1.61 5.24 -8.43
CA ASP A 200 0.81 4.03 -8.50
C ASP A 200 -0.14 3.97 -9.73
N ILE A 201 0.42 4.15 -10.93
CA ILE A 201 -0.34 4.21 -12.20
C ILE A 201 -1.17 2.95 -12.49
N GLN A 202 -0.91 1.81 -11.80
CA GLN A 202 -1.70 0.60 -11.93
C GLN A 202 -3.17 0.78 -11.54
N PHE A 203 -3.52 1.81 -10.77
CA PHE A 203 -4.92 2.13 -10.44
C PHE A 203 -5.76 2.59 -11.64
N LEU A 204 -5.15 2.90 -12.79
CA LEU A 204 -5.86 3.09 -14.06
C LEU A 204 -6.39 1.79 -14.65
N GLU A 205 -5.87 0.63 -14.24
CA GLU A 205 -6.33 -0.65 -14.77
C GLU A 205 -7.86 -0.79 -14.59
N ARG A 206 -8.54 -1.22 -15.64
CA ARG A 206 -10.01 -1.41 -15.70
C ARG A 206 -10.84 -0.12 -15.51
N LYS A 207 -10.26 1.06 -15.75
CA LYS A 207 -10.93 2.37 -15.64
C LYS A 207 -10.98 3.06 -17.01
N GLU A 208 -11.68 2.47 -17.98
CA GLU A 208 -11.65 2.85 -19.39
C GLU A 208 -11.82 4.36 -19.63
N GLN A 209 -12.85 4.98 -19.05
CA GLN A 209 -13.08 6.42 -19.23
C GLN A 209 -11.92 7.28 -18.69
N THR A 210 -11.36 6.89 -17.55
CA THR A 210 -10.23 7.60 -16.97
C THR A 210 -8.94 7.38 -17.78
N GLN A 211 -8.77 6.19 -18.38
CA GLN A 211 -7.65 5.93 -19.28
C GLN A 211 -7.66 6.85 -20.50
N VAL A 212 -8.83 7.11 -21.07
CA VAL A 212 -9.00 8.06 -22.18
C VAL A 212 -8.61 9.48 -21.77
N GLU A 213 -9.10 9.98 -20.63
CA GLU A 213 -8.75 11.32 -20.15
C GLU A 213 -7.26 11.43 -19.78
N PHE A 214 -6.71 10.38 -19.16
CA PHE A 214 -5.28 10.35 -18.85
C PHE A 214 -4.42 10.35 -20.12
N PHE A 215 -4.85 9.63 -21.18
CA PHE A 215 -4.15 9.63 -22.46
C PHE A 215 -4.11 11.04 -23.09
N HIS A 216 -5.20 11.78 -23.03
CA HIS A 216 -5.23 13.18 -23.52
C HIS A 216 -4.34 14.08 -22.67
N THR A 217 -4.40 13.97 -21.36
CA THR A 217 -3.53 14.73 -20.44
C THR A 217 -2.06 14.42 -20.67
N PHE A 218 -1.71 13.15 -20.83
CA PHE A 218 -0.34 12.72 -21.14
C PHE A 218 0.17 13.32 -22.44
N ASN A 219 -0.61 13.21 -23.54
CA ASN A 219 -0.19 13.72 -24.83
C ASN A 219 0.02 15.23 -24.82
N GLU A 220 -0.88 15.98 -24.21
CA GLU A 220 -0.79 17.45 -24.13
C GLU A 220 0.47 17.88 -23.38
N LEU A 221 0.79 17.23 -22.27
CA LEU A 221 2.01 17.48 -21.51
C LEU A 221 3.26 17.08 -22.30
N TYR A 222 3.25 15.90 -22.89
CA TYR A 222 4.38 15.36 -23.63
C TYR A 222 4.73 16.22 -24.84
N GLU A 223 3.73 16.62 -25.66
CA GLU A 223 3.88 17.46 -26.83
C GLU A 223 4.32 18.89 -26.47
N SER A 224 3.91 19.39 -25.31
CA SER A 224 4.35 20.68 -24.76
C SER A 224 5.74 20.60 -24.10
N GLY A 225 6.44 19.45 -24.15
CA GLY A 225 7.76 19.26 -23.55
C GLY A 225 7.78 19.38 -22.03
N LYS A 226 6.64 19.10 -21.38
CA LYS A 226 6.51 19.03 -19.93
C LYS A 226 6.96 17.66 -19.42
N MET A 227 7.48 17.61 -18.19
CA MET A 227 8.02 16.37 -17.61
C MET A 227 6.90 15.52 -17.01
N ILE A 228 6.93 14.21 -17.32
CA ILE A 228 6.01 13.22 -16.74
C ILE A 228 6.86 12.15 -16.06
N LEU A 229 6.60 11.93 -14.76
CA LEU A 229 7.20 10.86 -13.98
C LEU A 229 6.10 10.01 -13.36
N MET A 230 6.16 8.69 -13.59
CA MET A 230 5.16 7.73 -13.17
C MET A 230 5.81 6.63 -12.34
N THR A 231 5.07 6.11 -11.35
CA THR A 231 5.46 4.89 -10.63
C THR A 231 4.47 3.76 -10.84
N CYS A 232 4.94 2.52 -10.73
CA CYS A 232 4.13 1.33 -10.84
C CYS A 232 4.74 0.17 -10.03
N ASP A 233 3.92 -0.82 -9.67
CA ASP A 233 4.43 -2.05 -9.03
C ASP A 233 4.98 -3.06 -10.05
N LYS A 234 4.69 -2.90 -11.33
CA LYS A 234 5.08 -3.80 -12.42
C LYS A 234 5.41 -3.03 -13.71
N PRO A 235 6.20 -3.63 -14.64
CA PRO A 235 6.57 -2.95 -15.88
C PRO A 235 5.34 -2.71 -16.78
N PRO A 236 5.40 -1.72 -17.72
CA PRO A 236 4.26 -1.35 -18.58
C PRO A 236 3.66 -2.53 -19.35
N GLN A 237 4.49 -3.47 -19.81
CA GLN A 237 4.05 -4.66 -20.57
C GLN A 237 3.14 -5.59 -19.76
N SER A 238 3.28 -5.60 -18.43
CA SER A 238 2.47 -6.42 -17.53
C SER A 238 1.13 -5.79 -17.15
N LEU A 239 0.84 -4.57 -17.60
CA LEU A 239 -0.42 -3.85 -17.39
C LEU A 239 -1.45 -4.25 -18.46
N SER A 240 -1.89 -5.50 -18.45
CA SER A 240 -2.73 -6.08 -19.52
C SER A 240 -4.10 -5.41 -19.68
N SER A 241 -4.64 -4.81 -18.62
CA SER A 241 -5.94 -4.11 -18.62
C SER A 241 -5.83 -2.62 -19.00
N LEU A 242 -4.64 -2.13 -19.34
CA LEU A 242 -4.47 -0.80 -19.92
C LEU A 242 -4.56 -0.86 -21.45
N GLU A 243 -5.12 0.20 -22.03
CA GLU A 243 -5.13 0.36 -23.49
C GLU A 243 -3.71 0.34 -24.05
N GLU A 244 -3.54 -0.31 -25.21
CA GLU A 244 -2.24 -0.48 -25.87
C GLU A 244 -1.56 0.86 -26.15
N ARG A 245 -2.34 1.89 -26.52
CA ARG A 245 -1.82 3.25 -26.76
C ARG A 245 -1.18 3.87 -25.51
N LEU A 246 -1.73 3.64 -24.30
CA LEU A 246 -1.12 4.09 -23.04
C LEU A 246 0.16 3.32 -22.73
N ARG A 247 0.14 1.99 -22.88
CA ARG A 247 1.34 1.15 -22.67
C ARG A 247 2.48 1.58 -23.60
N SER A 248 2.17 1.86 -24.85
CA SER A 248 3.13 2.38 -25.83
C SER A 248 3.73 3.73 -25.41
N ARG A 249 2.89 4.65 -24.91
CA ARG A 249 3.36 5.97 -24.39
C ARG A 249 4.22 5.82 -23.15
N PHE A 250 3.88 4.95 -22.21
CA PHE A 250 4.70 4.69 -21.03
C PHE A 250 6.06 4.09 -21.40
N SER A 251 6.09 3.31 -22.48
CA SER A 251 7.31 2.69 -22.99
C SER A 251 8.14 3.58 -23.91
N SER A 252 7.65 4.77 -24.26
CA SER A 252 8.38 5.68 -25.19
C SER A 252 9.54 6.43 -24.54
N GLY A 253 9.59 6.46 -23.21
CA GLY A 253 10.64 7.14 -22.44
C GLY A 253 11.58 6.18 -21.72
N LEU A 254 12.08 6.59 -20.57
CA LEU A 254 12.99 5.80 -19.76
C LEU A 254 12.20 4.93 -18.77
N ILE A 255 12.33 3.62 -18.92
CA ILE A 255 11.77 2.64 -17.97
C ILE A 255 12.89 2.22 -17.01
N VAL A 256 12.66 2.37 -15.72
CA VAL A 256 13.66 2.11 -14.68
C VAL A 256 13.09 1.16 -13.63
N ASP A 257 13.84 0.12 -13.39
CA ASP A 257 13.57 -0.90 -12.40
C ASP A 257 14.19 -0.54 -11.05
N ILE A 258 13.45 -0.78 -9.97
CA ILE A 258 13.94 -0.65 -8.60
C ILE A 258 13.87 -2.01 -7.94
N GLN A 259 15.03 -2.56 -7.62
CA GLN A 259 15.18 -3.86 -6.98
C GLN A 259 15.18 -3.75 -5.44
N PRO A 260 14.89 -4.84 -4.72
CA PRO A 260 15.08 -4.90 -3.27
C PRO A 260 16.49 -4.47 -2.86
N ALA A 261 16.57 -3.79 -1.72
CA ALA A 261 17.84 -3.34 -1.16
C ALA A 261 18.74 -4.54 -0.81
N ASP A 262 20.00 -4.48 -1.21
CA ASP A 262 21.02 -5.43 -0.74
C ASP A 262 21.27 -5.27 0.76
N TYR A 263 22.05 -6.20 1.33
CA TYR A 263 22.27 -6.24 2.78
C TYR A 263 22.93 -4.95 3.29
N GLU A 264 23.95 -4.45 2.60
CA GLU A 264 24.68 -3.24 2.96
C GLU A 264 23.77 -2.01 2.90
N THR A 265 22.91 -1.94 1.89
CA THR A 265 21.93 -0.86 1.75
C THR A 265 20.91 -0.90 2.89
N ARG A 266 20.45 -2.10 3.31
CA ARG A 266 19.53 -2.23 4.46
C ARG A 266 20.18 -1.76 5.77
N ILE A 267 21.42 -2.14 6.02
CA ILE A 267 22.20 -1.63 7.17
C ILE A 267 22.30 -0.11 7.13
N ALA A 268 22.61 0.46 5.97
CA ALA A 268 22.73 1.91 5.81
C ALA A 268 21.38 2.63 6.07
N ILE A 269 20.26 2.03 5.63
CA ILE A 269 18.91 2.55 5.92
C ILE A 269 18.63 2.53 7.43
N LEU A 270 18.90 1.43 8.12
CA LEU A 270 18.70 1.31 9.56
C LEU A 270 19.56 2.29 10.33
N ASN A 271 20.83 2.44 9.97
CA ASN A 271 21.76 3.39 10.57
C ASN A 271 21.26 4.84 10.38
N ARG A 272 20.75 5.17 9.22
CA ARG A 272 20.14 6.50 8.97
C ARG A 272 18.91 6.70 9.85
N ARG A 273 18.04 5.70 9.99
CA ARG A 273 16.88 5.78 10.90
C ARG A 273 17.29 5.99 12.35
N MET A 274 18.31 5.27 12.81
CA MET A 274 18.85 5.47 14.16
C MET A 274 19.35 6.89 14.39
N GLN A 275 20.02 7.48 13.39
CA GLN A 275 20.47 8.88 13.46
C GLN A 275 19.29 9.87 13.48
N ASP A 276 18.32 9.69 12.60
CA ASP A 276 17.16 10.59 12.47
C ASP A 276 16.28 10.55 13.73
N GLU A 277 16.15 9.39 14.39
CA GLU A 277 15.34 9.20 15.61
C GLU A 277 16.17 9.34 16.91
N HIS A 278 17.48 9.62 16.80
CA HIS A 278 18.41 9.72 17.95
C HIS A 278 18.43 8.46 18.85
N ILE A 279 18.32 7.30 18.22
CA ILE A 279 18.30 5.97 18.89
C ILE A 279 19.61 5.26 18.59
N ASN A 280 20.12 4.52 19.57
CA ASN A 280 21.30 3.67 19.40
C ASN A 280 20.94 2.21 19.69
N LEU A 281 20.94 1.39 18.67
CA LEU A 281 20.83 -0.07 18.78
C LEU A 281 22.21 -0.69 18.58
N SER A 282 22.46 -1.82 19.21
CA SER A 282 23.70 -2.57 18.97
C SER A 282 23.74 -3.15 17.55
N ASP A 283 24.95 -3.36 17.03
CA ASP A 283 25.16 -3.90 15.68
C ASP A 283 24.45 -5.26 15.50
N ASP A 284 24.42 -6.11 16.53
CA ASP A 284 23.75 -7.41 16.52
C ASP A 284 22.23 -7.27 16.25
N ILE A 285 21.58 -6.25 16.80
CA ILE A 285 20.15 -5.97 16.58
C ILE A 285 19.94 -5.48 15.15
N VAL A 286 20.79 -4.57 14.69
CA VAL A 286 20.75 -4.03 13.31
C VAL A 286 20.95 -5.15 12.30
N ASP A 287 21.93 -6.00 12.49
CA ASP A 287 22.19 -7.18 11.66
C ASP A 287 21.02 -8.15 11.65
N TYR A 288 20.42 -8.38 12.82
CA TYR A 288 19.27 -9.25 12.95
C TYR A 288 18.06 -8.73 12.16
N ILE A 289 17.74 -7.43 12.25
CA ILE A 289 16.68 -6.81 11.48
C ILE A 289 17.00 -6.88 9.98
N ALA A 290 18.21 -6.45 9.58
CA ALA A 290 18.61 -6.42 8.17
C ALA A 290 18.61 -7.80 7.51
N SER A 291 18.97 -8.85 8.25
CA SER A 291 19.02 -10.22 7.73
C SER A 291 17.62 -10.82 7.52
N ASN A 292 16.65 -10.49 8.38
CA ASN A 292 15.32 -11.10 8.35
C ASN A 292 14.31 -10.34 7.46
N PHE A 293 14.51 -9.06 7.19
CA PHE A 293 13.60 -8.21 6.40
C PHE A 293 14.25 -7.77 5.08
N ALA A 294 14.33 -8.68 4.11
CA ALA A 294 14.99 -8.46 2.83
C ALA A 294 14.03 -8.07 1.69
N SER A 295 12.73 -8.25 1.86
CA SER A 295 11.73 -8.13 0.80
C SER A 295 11.49 -6.68 0.36
N ASN A 296 11.32 -5.76 1.32
CA ASN A 296 11.06 -4.36 1.06
C ASN A 296 11.39 -3.46 2.25
N ILE A 297 11.56 -2.16 1.98
CA ILE A 297 11.97 -1.17 2.98
C ILE A 297 10.82 -0.85 3.97
N ARG A 298 9.54 -1.03 3.59
CA ARG A 298 8.43 -0.83 4.52
C ARG A 298 8.43 -1.86 5.64
N GLU A 299 8.68 -3.14 5.32
CA GLU A 299 8.81 -4.18 6.33
C GLU A 299 10.04 -3.97 7.21
N LEU A 300 11.17 -3.55 6.62
CA LEU A 300 12.38 -3.20 7.34
C LEU A 300 12.14 -2.05 8.36
N ASP A 301 11.49 -0.98 7.91
CA ASP A 301 11.12 0.19 8.75
C ASP A 301 10.10 -0.19 9.84
N GLY A 302 9.12 -1.04 9.50
CA GLY A 302 8.17 -1.60 10.45
C GLY A 302 8.83 -2.43 11.53
N ALA A 303 9.78 -3.30 11.14
CA ALA A 303 10.55 -4.11 12.09
C ALA A 303 11.42 -3.24 13.02
N PHE A 304 12.10 -2.24 12.48
CA PHE A 304 12.87 -1.27 13.26
C PHE A 304 11.99 -0.59 14.32
N LYS A 305 10.86 -0.02 13.92
CA LYS A 305 9.92 0.64 14.84
C LYS A 305 9.38 -0.31 15.91
N THR A 306 9.09 -1.54 15.54
CA THR A 306 8.60 -2.56 16.49
C THR A 306 9.66 -2.89 17.54
N VAL A 307 10.92 -3.09 17.13
CA VAL A 307 12.04 -3.33 18.07
C VAL A 307 12.22 -2.13 18.98
N VAL A 308 12.28 -0.93 18.42
CA VAL A 308 12.46 0.29 19.21
C VAL A 308 11.33 0.44 20.24
N ALA A 309 10.08 0.31 19.84
CA ALA A 309 8.93 0.42 20.74
C ALA A 309 8.98 -0.64 21.86
N TYR A 310 9.30 -1.91 21.52
CA TYR A 310 9.40 -2.98 22.49
C TYR A 310 10.54 -2.73 23.50
N CYS A 311 11.73 -2.38 23.02
CA CYS A 311 12.88 -2.13 23.85
C CYS A 311 12.68 -0.95 24.80
N PHE A 312 12.01 0.11 24.36
CA PHE A 312 11.62 1.23 25.24
C PHE A 312 10.64 0.79 26.34
N LEU A 313 9.65 -0.02 26.01
CA LEU A 313 8.67 -0.54 26.99
C LEU A 313 9.29 -1.51 27.98
N ALA A 314 10.23 -2.34 27.53
CA ALA A 314 10.97 -3.28 28.36
C ALA A 314 12.11 -2.62 29.16
N ASN A 315 12.44 -1.36 28.88
CA ASN A 315 13.61 -0.66 29.38
C ASN A 315 14.92 -1.45 29.21
N SER A 316 15.03 -2.16 28.10
CA SER A 316 16.14 -3.08 27.79
C SER A 316 16.34 -3.11 26.26
N PHE A 317 17.61 -3.04 25.83
CA PHE A 317 18.00 -3.00 24.42
C PHE A 317 18.93 -4.18 24.10
N THR A 318 18.41 -5.41 24.23
CA THR A 318 19.16 -6.63 23.95
C THR A 318 18.70 -7.31 22.67
N LEU A 319 19.55 -8.16 22.08
CA LEU A 319 19.19 -8.97 20.93
C LEU A 319 18.00 -9.91 21.21
N ASP A 320 17.88 -10.40 22.44
CA ASP A 320 16.77 -11.29 22.81
C ASP A 320 15.45 -10.52 22.88
N ASP A 321 15.46 -9.27 23.31
CA ASP A 321 14.28 -8.38 23.24
C ASP A 321 13.86 -8.14 21.79
N ALA A 322 14.81 -7.90 20.88
CA ALA A 322 14.56 -7.75 19.47
C ALA A 322 13.96 -9.03 18.83
N LYS A 323 14.47 -10.21 19.21
CA LYS A 323 13.90 -11.50 18.76
C LYS A 323 12.47 -11.69 19.23
N ILE A 324 12.17 -11.34 20.49
CA ILE A 324 10.82 -11.44 21.05
C ILE A 324 9.90 -10.46 20.32
N ALA A 325 10.32 -9.21 20.14
CA ALA A 325 9.55 -8.17 19.46
C ALA A 325 9.18 -8.55 18.01
N LEU A 326 10.08 -9.21 17.29
CA LEU A 326 9.92 -9.56 15.89
C LEU A 326 9.41 -10.98 15.65
N LYS A 327 9.17 -11.76 16.72
CA LYS A 327 8.77 -13.17 16.61
C LYS A 327 7.61 -13.40 15.64
N ASP A 328 6.56 -12.59 15.74
CA ASP A 328 5.38 -12.75 14.92
C ASP A 328 5.54 -12.21 13.48
N MET A 329 6.49 -11.30 13.28
CA MET A 329 6.84 -10.76 11.96
C MET A 329 7.79 -11.68 11.19
N ILE A 330 8.74 -12.33 11.92
CA ILE A 330 9.73 -13.26 11.36
C ILE A 330 9.20 -14.68 11.38
N ALA A 331 8.27 -14.98 12.33
CA ALA A 331 7.61 -16.28 12.28
C ALA A 331 7.27 -16.50 10.81
N PRO A 332 7.71 -17.61 10.20
CA PRO A 332 7.34 -17.87 8.84
C PRO A 332 5.84 -17.58 8.82
N LYS A 333 5.38 -16.67 7.98
CA LYS A 333 4.07 -16.82 7.38
C LYS A 333 4.13 -18.29 7.00
N GLN A 334 3.56 -19.16 7.84
CA GLN A 334 3.54 -20.58 7.52
C GLN A 334 3.00 -20.52 6.11
N ALA A 335 3.91 -20.62 5.15
CA ALA A 335 3.51 -20.99 3.80
C ALA A 335 2.73 -22.21 4.14
N LYS A 336 1.39 -22.09 4.20
CA LYS A 336 0.51 -23.20 4.51
C LYS A 336 1.06 -24.24 3.60
N GLN A 337 1.83 -25.21 4.17
CA GLN A 337 2.42 -26.22 3.30
C GLN A 337 1.22 -26.81 2.63
N VAL A 338 1.01 -26.35 1.40
CA VAL A 338 -0.16 -26.75 0.63
C VAL A 338 -0.06 -28.26 0.58
N THR A 339 -0.94 -28.93 1.32
CA THR A 339 -1.06 -30.38 1.34
C THR A 339 -2.22 -30.77 0.45
N PRO A 340 -2.28 -32.01 -0.03
CA PRO A 340 -3.45 -32.50 -0.79
C PRO A 340 -4.77 -32.26 -0.06
N ASP A 341 -4.79 -32.41 1.27
CA ASP A 341 -5.97 -32.16 2.10
C ASP A 341 -6.41 -30.70 2.06
N ILE A 342 -5.50 -29.76 2.16
CA ILE A 342 -5.78 -28.33 2.06
C ILE A 342 -6.34 -27.97 0.68
N ILE A 343 -5.77 -28.56 -0.40
CA ILE A 343 -6.31 -28.37 -1.75
C ILE A 343 -7.76 -28.83 -1.82
N VAL A 344 -8.06 -30.02 -1.29
CA VAL A 344 -9.43 -30.55 -1.30
C VAL A 344 -10.37 -29.67 -0.49
N GLU A 345 -9.96 -29.18 0.70
CA GLU A 345 -10.78 -28.27 1.51
C GLU A 345 -11.09 -26.95 0.79
N VAL A 346 -10.08 -26.31 0.18
CA VAL A 346 -10.26 -25.03 -0.50
C VAL A 346 -11.16 -25.19 -1.73
N VAL A 347 -10.98 -26.26 -2.49
CA VAL A 347 -11.85 -26.58 -3.65
C VAL A 347 -13.27 -26.89 -3.19
N ALA A 348 -13.46 -27.68 -2.11
CA ALA A 348 -14.77 -28.01 -1.56
C ALA A 348 -15.54 -26.73 -1.20
N ARG A 349 -14.89 -25.79 -0.50
CA ARG A 349 -15.48 -24.49 -0.17
C ARG A 349 -15.80 -23.66 -1.42
N ALA A 350 -14.93 -23.65 -2.43
CA ALA A 350 -15.15 -22.89 -3.65
C ALA A 350 -16.35 -23.39 -4.49
N TYR A 351 -16.67 -24.68 -4.38
CA TYR A 351 -17.80 -25.31 -5.05
C TYR A 351 -19.01 -25.56 -4.15
N ASN A 352 -18.95 -25.14 -2.89
CA ASN A 352 -20.00 -25.34 -1.89
C ASN A 352 -20.44 -26.81 -1.72
N ILE A 353 -19.44 -27.71 -1.70
CA ILE A 353 -19.62 -29.17 -1.52
C ILE A 353 -18.77 -29.63 -0.34
N THR A 354 -19.02 -30.86 0.15
CA THR A 354 -18.22 -31.41 1.25
C THR A 354 -16.93 -32.07 0.76
N VAL A 355 -15.90 -32.11 1.62
CA VAL A 355 -14.66 -32.87 1.37
C VAL A 355 -14.98 -34.33 1.07
N ASN A 356 -15.94 -34.93 1.83
CA ASN A 356 -16.38 -36.30 1.62
C ASN A 356 -17.00 -36.54 0.23
N ASP A 357 -17.68 -35.55 -0.34
CA ASP A 357 -18.21 -35.65 -1.71
C ASP A 357 -17.10 -35.72 -2.74
N ILE A 358 -16.05 -34.89 -2.59
CA ILE A 358 -14.87 -34.93 -3.50
C ILE A 358 -14.16 -36.29 -3.40
N MET A 359 -13.99 -36.83 -2.19
CA MET A 359 -13.31 -38.11 -1.95
C MET A 359 -14.17 -39.31 -2.31
N SER A 360 -15.48 -39.14 -2.46
CA SER A 360 -16.42 -40.22 -2.75
C SER A 360 -16.29 -40.77 -4.16
N ASN A 361 -16.97 -41.91 -4.46
CA ASN A 361 -17.06 -42.47 -5.82
C ASN A 361 -18.25 -41.93 -6.63
N LYS A 362 -18.93 -40.88 -6.14
CA LYS A 362 -20.05 -40.25 -6.86
C LYS A 362 -19.57 -39.68 -8.21
N ARG A 363 -20.44 -39.81 -9.24
CA ARG A 363 -20.13 -39.44 -10.64
C ARG A 363 -20.99 -38.29 -11.16
N SER A 364 -21.67 -37.53 -10.27
CA SER A 364 -22.40 -36.33 -10.67
C SER A 364 -21.43 -35.24 -11.19
N LYS A 365 -21.85 -34.45 -12.15
CA LYS A 365 -21.05 -33.41 -12.78
C LYS A 365 -20.53 -32.39 -11.76
N ASP A 366 -21.35 -32.07 -10.76
CA ASP A 366 -21.03 -31.13 -9.67
C ASP A 366 -19.90 -31.61 -8.75
N ILE A 367 -19.58 -32.92 -8.78
CA ILE A 367 -18.52 -33.53 -7.96
C ILE A 367 -17.30 -33.91 -8.82
N ILE A 368 -17.54 -34.31 -10.08
CA ILE A 368 -16.45 -34.75 -10.97
C ILE A 368 -15.52 -33.60 -11.30
N VAL A 369 -16.06 -32.41 -11.64
CA VAL A 369 -15.23 -31.25 -12.03
C VAL A 369 -14.37 -30.77 -10.85
N PRO A 370 -14.90 -30.50 -9.64
CA PRO A 370 -14.06 -30.18 -8.49
C PRO A 370 -12.99 -31.21 -8.18
N ARG A 371 -13.31 -32.51 -8.28
CA ARG A 371 -12.34 -33.58 -8.07
C ARG A 371 -11.21 -33.55 -9.11
N GLN A 372 -11.53 -33.31 -10.39
CA GLN A 372 -10.54 -33.15 -11.45
C GLN A 372 -9.62 -31.94 -11.21
N ILE A 373 -10.17 -30.83 -10.73
CA ILE A 373 -9.40 -29.64 -10.33
C ILE A 373 -8.47 -29.97 -9.16
N CYS A 374 -8.92 -30.69 -8.13
CA CYS A 374 -8.05 -31.13 -7.04
C CYS A 374 -6.88 -31.98 -7.55
N MET A 375 -7.14 -32.97 -8.42
CA MET A 375 -6.10 -33.81 -9.00
C MET A 375 -5.09 -32.99 -9.81
N PHE A 376 -5.56 -32.04 -10.62
CA PHE A 376 -4.73 -31.11 -11.37
C PHE A 376 -3.86 -30.24 -10.45
N LEU A 377 -4.43 -29.64 -9.41
CA LEU A 377 -3.69 -28.81 -8.45
C LEU A 377 -2.65 -29.62 -7.65
N CYS A 378 -2.97 -30.85 -7.25
CA CYS A 378 -1.99 -31.75 -6.65
C CYS A 378 -0.80 -32.04 -7.60
N ARG A 379 -1.05 -32.11 -8.91
CA ARG A 379 0.01 -32.29 -9.91
C ARG A 379 0.81 -31.01 -10.14
N SER A 380 0.14 -29.89 -10.37
CA SER A 380 0.78 -28.61 -10.76
C SER A 380 1.48 -27.91 -9.60
N GLU A 381 0.86 -27.89 -8.39
CA GLU A 381 1.37 -27.12 -7.25
C GLU A 381 2.24 -27.95 -6.30
N LEU A 382 1.95 -29.26 -6.17
CA LEU A 382 2.71 -30.16 -5.27
C LEU A 382 3.66 -31.11 -6.00
N ASN A 383 3.71 -31.07 -7.34
CA ASN A 383 4.51 -31.97 -8.18
C ASN A 383 4.31 -33.47 -7.86
N MET A 384 3.13 -33.87 -7.39
CA MET A 384 2.82 -35.25 -7.06
C MET A 384 2.78 -36.12 -8.34
N THR A 385 3.21 -37.36 -8.22
CA THR A 385 3.10 -38.32 -9.34
C THR A 385 1.66 -38.81 -9.48
N TYR A 386 1.23 -39.13 -10.71
CA TYR A 386 -0.14 -39.63 -10.98
C TYR A 386 -0.56 -40.83 -10.11
N PRO A 387 0.32 -41.82 -9.85
CA PRO A 387 -0.03 -42.93 -8.95
C PRO A 387 -0.29 -42.45 -7.51
N LYS A 388 0.53 -41.54 -6.94
CA LYS A 388 0.33 -40.99 -5.59
C LYS A 388 -0.95 -40.18 -5.48
N ILE A 389 -1.31 -39.40 -6.52
CA ILE A 389 -2.59 -38.70 -6.58
C ILE A 389 -3.75 -39.69 -6.60
N GLY A 390 -3.65 -40.74 -7.41
CA GLY A 390 -4.66 -41.80 -7.49
C GLY A 390 -4.89 -42.50 -6.15
N GLU A 391 -3.81 -42.82 -5.43
CA GLU A 391 -3.84 -43.41 -4.10
C GLU A 391 -4.56 -42.48 -3.12
N PHE A 392 -4.22 -41.19 -3.07
CA PHE A 392 -4.84 -40.19 -2.21
C PHE A 392 -6.36 -40.07 -2.48
N PHE A 393 -6.82 -40.13 -3.71
CA PHE A 393 -8.25 -40.06 -4.08
C PHE A 393 -8.95 -41.41 -4.04
N GLY A 394 -8.55 -42.31 -3.15
CA GLY A 394 -9.25 -43.57 -2.88
C GLY A 394 -8.89 -44.70 -3.86
N GLY A 395 -7.63 -44.79 -4.29
CA GLY A 395 -7.10 -45.85 -5.12
C GLY A 395 -7.53 -45.76 -6.61
N LYS A 396 -7.71 -44.52 -7.09
CA LYS A 396 -8.04 -44.33 -8.53
C LYS A 396 -6.83 -44.63 -9.41
N ASP A 397 -7.08 -45.26 -10.54
CA ASP A 397 -6.05 -45.60 -11.51
C ASP A 397 -5.33 -44.34 -12.01
N HIS A 398 -4.02 -44.42 -12.21
CA HIS A 398 -3.19 -43.33 -12.71
C HIS A 398 -3.66 -42.80 -14.08
N SER A 399 -4.26 -43.61 -14.91
CA SER A 399 -4.83 -43.19 -16.18
C SER A 399 -6.04 -42.29 -16.01
N THR A 400 -6.85 -42.52 -14.96
CA THR A 400 -7.96 -41.62 -14.58
C THR A 400 -7.48 -40.27 -14.15
N VAL A 401 -6.39 -40.22 -13.37
CA VAL A 401 -5.77 -38.96 -12.89
C VAL A 401 -5.15 -38.20 -14.08
N LEU A 402 -4.42 -38.90 -14.95
CA LEU A 402 -3.83 -38.31 -16.15
C LEU A 402 -4.91 -37.69 -17.06
N HIS A 403 -6.00 -38.41 -17.29
CA HIS A 403 -7.11 -37.88 -18.09
C HIS A 403 -7.76 -36.64 -17.43
N ALA A 404 -7.90 -36.64 -16.10
CA ALA A 404 -8.43 -35.52 -15.38
C ALA A 404 -7.51 -34.26 -15.51
N CYS A 405 -6.19 -34.43 -15.35
CA CYS A 405 -5.23 -33.34 -15.50
C CYS A 405 -5.23 -32.78 -16.93
N ASN A 406 -5.15 -33.63 -17.95
CA ASN A 406 -5.15 -33.22 -19.37
C ASN A 406 -6.44 -32.45 -19.73
N LYS A 407 -7.59 -32.86 -19.18
CA LYS A 407 -8.86 -32.20 -19.43
C LYS A 407 -8.83 -30.77 -18.85
N ILE A 408 -8.39 -30.60 -17.60
CA ILE A 408 -8.29 -29.27 -16.98
C ILE A 408 -7.26 -28.39 -17.69
N GLU A 409 -6.12 -28.94 -18.10
CA GLU A 409 -5.12 -28.23 -18.91
C GLU A 409 -5.68 -27.71 -20.24
N LEU A 410 -6.55 -28.50 -20.90
CA LEU A 410 -7.23 -28.05 -22.11
C LEU A 410 -8.21 -26.90 -21.84
N GLU A 411 -8.98 -26.99 -20.75
CA GLU A 411 -9.91 -25.93 -20.35
C GLU A 411 -9.18 -24.62 -19.96
N LEU A 412 -7.96 -24.71 -19.41
CA LEU A 412 -7.11 -23.56 -19.06
C LEU A 412 -6.51 -22.83 -20.27
N LYS A 413 -6.47 -23.45 -21.47
CA LYS A 413 -6.03 -22.74 -22.68
C LYS A 413 -6.98 -21.61 -23.09
N ASP A 414 -8.23 -21.68 -22.69
CA ASP A 414 -9.17 -20.57 -22.77
C ASP A 414 -9.19 -19.79 -21.44
N SER A 415 -8.44 -18.68 -21.41
CA SER A 415 -8.30 -17.83 -20.22
C SER A 415 -9.62 -17.23 -19.73
N ASN A 416 -10.67 -17.22 -20.54
CA ASN A 416 -12.00 -16.72 -20.19
C ASN A 416 -12.96 -17.83 -19.77
N SER A 417 -12.52 -19.09 -19.73
CA SER A 417 -13.37 -20.18 -19.26
C SER A 417 -13.73 -20.01 -17.78
N GLU A 418 -14.93 -20.41 -17.40
CA GLU A 418 -15.36 -20.40 -15.99
C GLU A 418 -14.42 -21.19 -15.09
N THR A 419 -13.88 -22.30 -15.61
CA THR A 419 -12.91 -23.16 -14.94
C THR A 419 -11.59 -22.42 -14.68
N SER A 420 -11.09 -21.65 -15.64
CA SER A 420 -9.86 -20.87 -15.50
C SER A 420 -10.00 -19.81 -14.40
N ILE A 421 -11.06 -19.02 -14.43
CA ILE A 421 -11.35 -17.98 -13.43
C ILE A 421 -11.45 -18.59 -12.03
N ARG A 422 -12.12 -19.74 -11.90
CA ARG A 422 -12.26 -20.43 -10.60
C ARG A 422 -10.94 -20.98 -10.09
N ILE A 423 -10.12 -21.57 -10.94
CA ILE A 423 -8.79 -22.10 -10.56
C ILE A 423 -7.88 -20.97 -10.10
N ASP A 424 -7.88 -19.82 -10.76
CA ASP A 424 -7.11 -18.64 -10.33
C ASP A 424 -7.56 -18.13 -8.96
N SER A 425 -8.87 -18.10 -8.70
CA SER A 425 -9.40 -17.76 -7.38
C SER A 425 -8.99 -18.76 -6.29
N ILE A 426 -8.99 -20.06 -6.61
CA ILE A 426 -8.57 -21.14 -5.71
C ILE A 426 -7.08 -21.04 -5.41
N LYS A 427 -6.22 -20.85 -6.43
CA LYS A 427 -4.78 -20.66 -6.26
C LYS A 427 -4.48 -19.46 -5.34
N LYS A 428 -5.14 -18.32 -5.54
CA LYS A 428 -5.00 -17.17 -4.63
C LYS A 428 -5.34 -17.51 -3.18
N ARG A 429 -6.35 -18.35 -2.92
CA ARG A 429 -6.74 -18.77 -1.57
C ARG A 429 -5.81 -19.83 -0.95
N LEU A 430 -5.10 -20.60 -1.77
CA LEU A 430 -4.14 -21.60 -1.32
C LEU A 430 -2.83 -20.97 -0.83
N PHE A 431 -2.41 -19.86 -1.45
CA PHE A 431 -1.12 -19.23 -1.20
C PHE A 431 -1.20 -17.88 -0.44
N ASN A 432 -2.42 -17.40 -0.13
CA ASN A 432 -2.71 -16.31 0.79
C ASN A 432 -3.29 -16.88 2.10
#